data_8be6b8dc17d425b05b7dbc9cd5ec2d7d
#
_entry.id   8be6b8dc17d425b05b7dbc9cd5ec2d7d
#
_cell.length_a   1.000
_cell.length_b   1.000
_cell.length_c   1.000
_cell.angle_alpha   90.00
_cell.angle_beta   90.00
_cell.angle_gamma   90.00
#
_symmetry.space_group_name_H-M   'P 1'
#
loop_
_entity.id
_entity.type
_entity.pdbx_description
1 polymer ?
#
loop_
_entity_poly.entity_id
_entity_poly.type
_entity_poly.pdbx_seq_one_letter_code
_entity_poly.pdbx_strand_id
1 'polypeptide(L)'
;GHGMDIHHFERAADAAALWIADPSLKVGARILRATEASFAATGVNTNLGIVLLCVPLAKAAAEVDAGTGLRRRLAVILSMLDEDDAGNAFAAIRLANPAGLGQVGKGDVSSANPRLMLIEAMHLARDRDRIANAYVTAFEDIFDFALPVLSDARALTDDFSLAVSTLHMALLAEIEDSHIARKYGRDAARQVRERAQELRSHWRPVVTPKSFEHLKEFDTKLKELGLNPGTTADFVVATIFCGLLSGRKQT
;
A
#
# COMPACT_ATOMS: atom_id res chain seq x y z
N GLY A 1 -16.79 -2.97 -1.66
CA GLY A 1 -17.87 -2.91 -0.94
C GLY A 1 -17.92 -2.43 0.49
N HIS A 2 -17.63 -1.15 0.80
CA HIS A 2 -17.91 -0.54 2.10
C HIS A 2 -18.68 0.77 1.94
N GLY A 3 -19.57 0.87 0.92
CA GLY A 3 -20.27 2.11 0.60
C GLY A 3 -19.36 3.21 0.04
N MET A 4 -18.11 2.88 -0.27
CA MET A 4 -17.15 3.80 -0.91
C MET A 4 -17.28 3.71 -2.43
N ASP A 5 -17.30 4.86 -3.08
CA ASP A 5 -17.22 5.02 -4.52
C ASP A 5 -15.91 5.72 -4.93
N ILE A 6 -15.70 5.91 -6.21
CA ILE A 6 -14.50 6.54 -6.75
C ILE A 6 -14.28 7.96 -6.20
N HIS A 7 -15.36 8.71 -5.96
CA HIS A 7 -15.27 10.08 -5.47
C HIS A 7 -14.75 10.17 -4.03
N HIS A 8 -14.94 9.13 -3.23
CA HIS A 8 -14.31 9.06 -1.90
C HIS A 8 -12.79 8.96 -2.04
N PHE A 9 -12.30 8.13 -2.98
CA PHE A 9 -10.86 7.99 -3.21
C PHE A 9 -10.23 9.25 -3.80
N GLU A 10 -10.90 9.91 -4.76
CA GLU A 10 -10.45 11.17 -5.34
C GLU A 10 -10.34 12.26 -4.27
N ARG A 11 -11.39 12.50 -3.48
CA ARG A 11 -11.37 13.49 -2.39
C ARG A 11 -10.32 13.18 -1.32
N ALA A 12 -10.14 11.91 -0.97
CA ALA A 12 -9.12 11.51 -0.03
C ALA A 12 -7.70 11.75 -0.58
N ALA A 13 -7.47 11.45 -1.87
CA ALA A 13 -6.19 11.67 -2.52
C ALA A 13 -5.84 13.17 -2.59
N ASP A 14 -6.79 14.01 -3.01
CA ASP A 14 -6.62 15.47 -3.07
C ASP A 14 -6.30 16.05 -1.71
N ALA A 15 -7.03 15.64 -0.66
CA ALA A 15 -6.83 16.10 0.71
C ALA A 15 -5.47 15.65 1.29
N ALA A 16 -5.02 14.43 0.97
CA ALA A 16 -3.75 13.87 1.45
C ALA A 16 -2.52 14.45 0.76
N ALA A 17 -2.63 14.82 -0.52
CA ALA A 17 -1.51 15.12 -1.40
C ALA A 17 -0.55 16.18 -0.85
N LEU A 18 -1.08 17.27 -0.31
CA LEU A 18 -0.28 18.37 0.28
C LEU A 18 0.56 17.89 1.45
N TRP A 19 -0.01 17.07 2.32
CA TRP A 19 0.67 16.56 3.51
C TRP A 19 1.70 15.48 3.17
N ILE A 20 1.42 14.63 2.19
CA ILE A 20 2.39 13.65 1.68
C ILE A 20 3.62 14.34 1.13
N ALA A 21 3.44 15.46 0.42
CA ALA A 21 4.51 16.20 -0.25
C ALA A 21 5.24 17.21 0.66
N ASP A 22 4.74 17.55 1.85
CA ASP A 22 5.29 18.61 2.70
C ASP A 22 6.72 18.31 3.16
N PRO A 23 7.76 19.04 2.67
CA PRO A 23 9.14 18.76 2.99
C PRO A 23 9.51 19.08 4.45
N SER A 24 8.74 19.94 5.13
CA SER A 24 9.03 20.38 6.50
C SER A 24 8.68 19.33 7.55
N LEU A 25 7.83 18.34 7.21
CA LEU A 25 7.34 17.36 8.16
C LEU A 25 8.18 16.07 8.14
N LYS A 26 8.32 15.44 9.31
CA LYS A 26 8.80 14.06 9.47
C LYS A 26 7.79 13.07 8.86
N VAL A 27 8.22 11.83 8.64
CA VAL A 27 7.39 10.76 8.04
C VAL A 27 6.10 10.53 8.83
N GLY A 28 6.18 10.33 10.13
CA GLY A 28 5.00 10.09 10.98
C GLY A 28 4.03 11.26 10.97
N ALA A 29 4.52 12.50 11.01
CA ALA A 29 3.68 13.69 10.96
C ALA A 29 2.95 13.81 9.60
N ARG A 30 3.61 13.51 8.47
CA ARG A 30 2.97 13.44 7.16
C ARG A 30 1.87 12.38 7.14
N ILE A 31 2.14 11.18 7.68
CA ILE A 31 1.17 10.08 7.77
C ILE A 31 -0.07 10.53 8.54
N LEU A 32 0.12 11.12 9.73
CA LEU A 32 -1.00 11.59 10.55
C LEU A 32 -1.81 12.66 9.84
N ARG A 33 -1.16 13.73 9.36
CA ARG A 33 -1.84 14.84 8.69
C ARG A 33 -2.57 14.42 7.41
N ALA A 34 -1.95 13.57 6.59
CA ALA A 34 -2.59 13.03 5.39
C ALA A 34 -3.82 12.18 5.74
N THR A 35 -3.74 11.37 6.80
CA THR A 35 -4.86 10.55 7.26
C THR A 35 -5.99 11.41 7.85
N GLU A 36 -5.66 12.41 8.68
CA GLU A 36 -6.62 13.37 9.23
C GLU A 36 -7.37 14.11 8.11
N ALA A 37 -6.64 14.62 7.10
CA ALA A 37 -7.21 15.33 5.98
C ALA A 37 -8.13 14.44 5.13
N SER A 38 -7.69 13.20 4.82
CA SER A 38 -8.50 12.22 4.10
C SER A 38 -9.78 11.87 4.85
N PHE A 39 -9.67 11.62 6.15
CA PHE A 39 -10.81 11.29 6.99
C PHE A 39 -11.79 12.47 7.11
N ALA A 40 -11.30 13.70 7.26
CA ALA A 40 -12.12 14.90 7.27
C ALA A 40 -12.88 15.11 5.95
N ALA A 41 -12.24 14.77 4.81
CA ALA A 41 -12.86 14.91 3.49
C ALA A 41 -13.91 13.84 3.17
N THR A 42 -13.81 12.64 3.77
CA THR A 42 -14.61 11.48 3.34
C THR A 42 -15.47 10.86 4.45
N GLY A 43 -15.13 11.10 5.71
CA GLY A 43 -15.78 10.49 6.88
C GLY A 43 -15.45 9.00 7.09
N VAL A 44 -14.63 8.40 6.23
CA VAL A 44 -14.29 6.96 6.25
C VAL A 44 -12.81 6.74 5.96
N ASN A 45 -12.29 5.58 6.38
CA ASN A 45 -10.94 5.18 6.02
C ASN A 45 -10.90 4.69 4.56
N THR A 46 -10.38 5.50 3.66
CA THR A 46 -10.25 5.17 2.23
C THR A 46 -8.83 4.77 1.83
N ASN A 47 -7.79 5.33 2.46
CA ASN A 47 -6.44 5.33 1.90
C ASN A 47 -5.31 5.22 2.93
N LEU A 48 -5.56 4.74 4.15
CA LEU A 48 -4.51 4.62 5.17
C LEU A 48 -3.29 3.82 4.67
N GLY A 49 -3.51 2.66 4.04
CA GLY A 49 -2.41 1.83 3.53
C GLY A 49 -1.62 2.53 2.43
N ILE A 50 -2.31 3.25 1.54
CA ILE A 50 -1.68 4.10 0.51
C ILE A 50 -0.81 5.18 1.17
N VAL A 51 -1.32 5.88 2.17
CA VAL A 51 -0.58 6.92 2.91
C VAL A 51 0.65 6.34 3.58
N LEU A 52 0.51 5.19 4.28
CA LEU A 52 1.63 4.50 4.93
C LEU A 52 2.74 4.13 3.94
N LEU A 53 2.39 3.71 2.72
CA LEU A 53 3.37 3.34 1.70
C LEU A 53 3.94 4.55 0.94
N CYS A 54 3.09 5.52 0.57
CA CYS A 54 3.51 6.64 -0.28
C CYS A 54 4.32 7.71 0.48
N VAL A 55 4.06 7.93 1.77
CA VAL A 55 4.76 8.97 2.56
C VAL A 55 6.27 8.72 2.65
N PRO A 56 6.78 7.53 3.03
CA PRO A 56 8.22 7.28 3.04
C PRO A 56 8.86 7.41 1.66
N LEU A 57 8.16 6.96 0.59
CA LEU A 57 8.61 7.11 -0.80
C LEU A 57 8.73 8.59 -1.19
N ALA A 58 7.73 9.41 -0.86
CA ALA A 58 7.75 10.84 -1.11
C ALA A 58 8.89 11.54 -0.35
N LYS A 59 9.09 11.18 0.94
CA LYS A 59 10.20 11.71 1.73
C LYS A 59 11.55 11.35 1.11
N ALA A 60 11.74 10.09 0.73
CA ALA A 60 12.96 9.62 0.09
C ALA A 60 13.22 10.28 -1.29
N ALA A 61 12.15 10.57 -2.04
CA ALA A 61 12.27 11.26 -3.33
C ALA A 61 12.64 12.75 -3.19
N ALA A 62 12.27 13.37 -2.07
CA ALA A 62 12.59 14.76 -1.78
C ALA A 62 14.05 14.96 -1.30
N GLU A 63 14.71 13.89 -0.83
CA GLU A 63 16.13 13.96 -0.45
C GLU A 63 17.00 14.08 -1.71
N VAL A 64 17.72 15.19 -1.77
CA VAL A 64 18.62 15.50 -2.91
C VAL A 64 19.98 14.84 -2.65
N ASP A 65 20.15 13.63 -3.14
CA ASP A 65 21.46 12.98 -3.20
C ASP A 65 21.74 12.54 -4.64
N ALA A 66 22.56 13.31 -5.34
CA ALA A 66 22.91 13.08 -6.74
C ALA A 66 23.66 11.73 -6.87
N GLY A 67 22.98 10.74 -7.40
CA GLY A 67 23.53 9.41 -7.70
C GLY A 67 23.03 8.27 -6.81
N THR A 68 22.30 8.55 -5.73
CA THR A 68 21.71 7.49 -4.91
C THR A 68 20.29 7.16 -5.36
N GLY A 69 20.04 5.92 -5.75
CA GLY A 69 18.71 5.46 -6.20
C GLY A 69 17.64 5.58 -5.10
N LEU A 70 16.37 5.76 -5.49
CA LEU A 70 15.24 5.97 -4.60
C LEU A 70 15.15 4.92 -3.48
N ARG A 71 15.35 3.63 -3.80
CA ARG A 71 15.31 2.54 -2.80
C ARG A 71 16.34 2.73 -1.69
N ARG A 72 17.56 3.14 -2.03
CA ARG A 72 18.63 3.36 -1.04
C ARG A 72 18.31 4.54 -0.14
N ARG A 73 17.81 5.64 -0.70
CA ARG A 73 17.34 6.78 0.10
C ARG A 73 16.18 6.38 1.01
N LEU A 74 15.22 5.59 0.49
CA LEU A 74 14.13 5.04 1.29
C LEU A 74 14.65 4.21 2.47
N ALA A 75 15.61 3.32 2.25
CA ALA A 75 16.18 2.50 3.33
C ALA A 75 16.82 3.37 4.43
N VAL A 76 17.49 4.47 4.06
CA VAL A 76 18.03 5.45 5.02
C VAL A 76 16.89 6.11 5.79
N ILE A 77 15.85 6.62 5.11
CA ILE A 77 14.68 7.23 5.77
C ILE A 77 14.04 6.27 6.76
N LEU A 78 13.81 5.01 6.36
CA LEU A 78 13.20 4.00 7.23
C LEU A 78 14.04 3.69 8.46
N SER A 79 15.37 3.70 8.33
CA SER A 79 16.28 3.48 9.48
C SER A 79 16.33 4.64 10.46
N MET A 80 15.87 5.84 10.06
CA MET A 80 15.87 7.06 10.88
C MET A 80 14.52 7.36 11.55
N LEU A 81 13.51 6.49 11.37
CA LEU A 81 12.19 6.69 11.96
C LEU A 81 12.24 6.55 13.49
N ASP A 82 11.89 7.62 14.17
CA ASP A 82 11.98 7.73 15.62
C ASP A 82 10.67 7.46 16.38
N GLU A 83 10.66 7.73 17.68
CA GLU A 83 9.50 7.57 18.57
C GLU A 83 8.36 8.53 18.20
N ASP A 84 8.66 9.75 17.73
CA ASP A 84 7.66 10.72 17.27
C ASP A 84 6.97 10.20 16.00
N ASP A 85 7.74 9.62 15.08
CA ASP A 85 7.20 8.99 13.87
C ASP A 85 6.26 7.83 14.24
N ALA A 86 6.64 7.01 15.22
CA ALA A 86 5.81 5.93 15.73
C ALA A 86 4.50 6.45 16.35
N GLY A 87 4.60 7.45 17.22
CA GLY A 87 3.45 8.05 17.89
C GLY A 87 2.42 8.60 16.90
N ASN A 88 2.88 9.33 15.89
CA ASN A 88 2.04 9.90 14.83
C ASN A 88 1.44 8.81 13.92
N ALA A 89 2.23 7.82 13.50
CA ALA A 89 1.72 6.72 12.68
C ALA A 89 0.66 5.91 13.43
N PHE A 90 0.85 5.64 14.72
CA PHE A 90 -0.15 4.97 15.54
C PHE A 90 -1.41 5.81 15.74
N ALA A 91 -1.28 7.14 15.88
CA ALA A 91 -2.45 8.03 15.93
C ALA A 91 -3.25 7.97 14.62
N ALA A 92 -2.58 7.96 13.47
CA ALA A 92 -3.22 7.81 12.17
C ALA A 92 -3.94 6.46 12.03
N ILE A 93 -3.30 5.36 12.47
CA ILE A 93 -3.90 4.02 12.42
C ILE A 93 -5.14 3.95 13.34
N ARG A 94 -5.07 4.53 14.55
CA ARG A 94 -6.24 4.58 15.44
C ARG A 94 -7.38 5.41 14.85
N LEU A 95 -7.08 6.56 14.25
CA LEU A 95 -8.08 7.42 13.61
C LEU A 95 -8.78 6.68 12.46
N ALA A 96 -8.01 6.03 11.61
CA ALA A 96 -8.54 5.27 10.48
C ALA A 96 -9.31 4.01 10.91
N ASN A 97 -9.07 3.53 12.13
CA ASN A 97 -9.72 2.35 12.73
C ASN A 97 -9.91 1.19 11.74
N PRO A 98 -8.83 0.69 11.11
CA PRO A 98 -8.96 -0.35 10.11
C PRO A 98 -9.53 -1.63 10.73
N ALA A 99 -10.47 -2.27 10.02
CA ALA A 99 -11.15 -3.47 10.50
C ALA A 99 -10.16 -4.61 10.79
N GLY A 100 -10.36 -5.34 11.89
CA GLY A 100 -9.62 -6.56 12.23
C GLY A 100 -8.22 -6.35 12.80
N LEU A 101 -7.87 -5.15 13.29
CA LEU A 101 -6.57 -4.94 13.94
C LEU A 101 -6.35 -5.82 15.19
N GLY A 102 -7.40 -6.17 15.92
CA GLY A 102 -7.29 -6.93 17.16
C GLY A 102 -6.46 -6.22 18.23
N GLN A 103 -6.41 -6.78 19.44
CA GLN A 103 -5.46 -6.35 20.49
C GLN A 103 -4.22 -7.26 20.46
N VAL A 104 -3.05 -6.68 20.38
CA VAL A 104 -1.75 -7.38 20.40
C VAL A 104 -0.94 -6.82 21.56
N GLY A 105 -0.40 -7.65 22.42
CA GLY A 105 0.28 -7.23 23.64
C GLY A 105 1.39 -6.19 23.41
N LYS A 106 2.57 -6.56 22.99
CA LYS A 106 3.69 -5.64 22.75
C LYS A 106 3.62 -5.04 21.33
N GLY A 107 3.66 -3.73 21.21
CA GLY A 107 3.59 -3.03 19.90
C GLY A 107 2.15 -2.86 19.38
N ASP A 108 1.16 -3.03 20.23
CA ASP A 108 -0.24 -2.73 19.89
C ASP A 108 -0.42 -1.22 19.73
N VAL A 109 -1.02 -0.82 18.59
CA VAL A 109 -1.34 0.60 18.31
C VAL A 109 -2.33 1.20 19.31
N SER A 110 -3.09 0.37 20.02
CA SER A 110 -3.99 0.79 21.11
C SER A 110 -3.26 1.02 22.43
N SER A 111 -2.10 0.41 22.64
CA SER A 111 -1.26 0.66 23.79
C SER A 111 -0.38 1.89 23.53
N ALA A 112 -0.53 2.92 24.33
CA ALA A 112 0.37 4.06 24.36
C ALA A 112 1.73 3.62 24.93
N ASN A 113 2.54 2.90 24.13
CA ASN A 113 3.91 2.63 24.52
C ASN A 113 4.81 3.71 23.86
N PRO A 114 5.17 4.79 24.60
CA PRO A 114 5.79 5.98 24.02
C PRO A 114 7.27 5.79 23.67
N ARG A 115 7.82 4.58 23.78
CA ARG A 115 9.26 4.31 23.61
C ARG A 115 9.59 3.31 22.51
N LEU A 116 8.64 2.97 21.61
CA LEU A 116 8.88 2.05 20.52
C LEU A 116 9.11 2.84 19.23
N MET A 117 10.25 2.68 18.60
CA MET A 117 10.52 3.24 17.29
C MET A 117 9.59 2.64 16.24
N LEU A 118 9.21 3.41 15.21
CA LEU A 118 8.25 2.93 14.21
C LEU A 118 8.75 1.64 13.51
N ILE A 119 10.05 1.57 13.19
CA ILE A 119 10.60 0.38 12.55
C ILE A 119 10.55 -0.86 13.43
N GLU A 120 10.69 -0.73 14.76
CA GLU A 120 10.55 -1.85 15.70
C GLU A 120 9.12 -2.35 15.75
N ALA A 121 8.13 -1.44 15.74
CA ALA A 121 6.73 -1.82 15.67
C ALA A 121 6.40 -2.56 14.37
N MET A 122 6.95 -2.10 13.25
CA MET A 122 6.80 -2.78 11.95
C MET A 122 7.44 -4.16 11.98
N HIS A 123 8.61 -4.34 12.60
CA HIS A 123 9.21 -5.66 12.81
C HIS A 123 8.29 -6.62 13.57
N LEU A 124 7.61 -6.16 14.62
CA LEU A 124 6.68 -6.99 15.39
C LEU A 124 5.42 -7.39 14.59
N ALA A 125 5.05 -6.60 13.59
CA ALA A 125 3.85 -6.83 12.77
C ALA A 125 4.13 -7.52 11.42
N ARG A 126 5.39 -7.63 10.98
CA ARG A 126 5.79 -8.05 9.63
C ARG A 126 5.17 -9.35 9.13
N ASP A 127 4.99 -10.33 10.02
CA ASP A 127 4.52 -11.67 9.63
C ASP A 127 2.98 -11.73 9.45
N ARG A 128 2.27 -10.67 9.86
CA ARG A 128 0.81 -10.58 9.79
C ARG A 128 0.31 -9.39 8.97
N ASP A 129 1.16 -8.42 8.69
CA ASP A 129 0.82 -7.23 7.93
C ASP A 129 1.87 -6.93 6.86
N ARG A 130 1.45 -6.93 5.60
CA ARG A 130 2.37 -6.78 4.46
C ARG A 130 2.93 -5.37 4.34
N ILE A 131 2.18 -4.34 4.79
CA ILE A 131 2.70 -2.98 4.84
C ILE A 131 3.82 -2.88 5.88
N ALA A 132 3.63 -3.51 7.04
CA ALA A 132 4.70 -3.59 8.05
C ALA A 132 5.93 -4.34 7.51
N ASN A 133 5.73 -5.43 6.77
CA ASN A 133 6.85 -6.13 6.11
C ASN A 133 7.58 -5.22 5.11
N ALA A 134 6.85 -4.39 4.34
CA ALA A 134 7.47 -3.46 3.40
C ALA A 134 8.45 -2.50 4.09
N TYR A 135 8.09 -1.95 5.26
CA TYR A 135 9.01 -1.11 6.04
C TYR A 135 10.29 -1.85 6.41
N VAL A 136 10.18 -3.11 6.81
CA VAL A 136 11.32 -3.94 7.24
C VAL A 136 12.25 -4.32 6.10
N THR A 137 11.70 -4.52 4.90
CA THR A 137 12.45 -4.97 3.72
C THR A 137 12.83 -3.84 2.76
N ALA A 138 12.66 -2.58 3.18
CA ALA A 138 12.82 -1.43 2.30
C ALA A 138 12.03 -1.58 1.00
N PHE A 139 10.76 -1.97 1.14
CA PHE A 139 9.77 -2.08 0.07
C PHE A 139 10.17 -3.06 -1.04
N GLU A 140 10.77 -4.19 -0.66
CA GLU A 140 11.19 -5.27 -1.57
C GLU A 140 10.09 -5.66 -2.57
N ASP A 141 8.85 -5.85 -2.11
CA ASP A 141 7.73 -6.21 -2.98
C ASP A 141 7.47 -5.16 -4.08
N ILE A 142 7.70 -3.89 -3.81
CA ILE A 142 7.54 -2.82 -4.79
C ILE A 142 8.73 -2.80 -5.75
N PHE A 143 9.96 -2.76 -5.23
CA PHE A 143 11.15 -2.56 -6.06
C PHE A 143 11.55 -3.80 -6.85
N ASP A 144 11.48 -4.99 -6.25
CA ASP A 144 12.02 -6.22 -6.84
C ASP A 144 10.96 -7.04 -7.58
N PHE A 145 9.65 -6.81 -7.29
CA PHE A 145 8.57 -7.55 -7.93
C PHE A 145 7.60 -6.65 -8.69
N ALA A 146 6.94 -5.72 -8.02
CA ALA A 146 5.81 -4.99 -8.60
C ALA A 146 6.21 -4.00 -9.71
N LEU A 147 7.32 -3.25 -9.54
CA LEU A 147 7.83 -2.34 -10.57
C LEU A 147 8.24 -3.08 -11.85
N PRO A 148 9.03 -4.18 -11.80
CA PRO A 148 9.29 -5.00 -12.98
C PRO A 148 8.01 -5.47 -13.68
N VAL A 149 7.03 -6.01 -12.94
CA VAL A 149 5.74 -6.45 -13.51
C VAL A 149 5.02 -5.31 -14.22
N LEU A 150 4.94 -4.13 -13.60
CA LEU A 150 4.30 -2.96 -14.22
C LEU A 150 5.05 -2.51 -15.48
N SER A 151 6.37 -2.51 -15.45
CA SER A 151 7.22 -2.16 -16.59
C SER A 151 7.00 -3.11 -17.77
N ASP A 152 7.02 -4.42 -17.51
CA ASP A 152 6.79 -5.44 -18.53
C ASP A 152 5.38 -5.35 -19.11
N ALA A 153 4.36 -5.15 -18.27
CA ALA A 153 2.99 -4.98 -18.74
C ALA A 153 2.85 -3.72 -19.61
N ARG A 154 3.48 -2.60 -19.22
CA ARG A 154 3.51 -1.37 -20.01
C ARG A 154 4.22 -1.51 -21.34
N ALA A 155 5.20 -2.38 -21.46
CA ALA A 155 5.86 -2.69 -22.73
C ALA A 155 4.97 -3.51 -23.70
N LEU A 156 3.92 -4.18 -23.18
CA LEU A 156 3.02 -5.06 -23.93
C LEU A 156 1.66 -4.42 -24.26
N THR A 157 1.28 -3.34 -23.60
CA THR A 157 0.02 -2.62 -23.84
C THR A 157 0.14 -1.13 -23.59
N ASP A 158 -0.46 -0.32 -24.47
CA ASP A 158 -0.61 1.12 -24.26
C ASP A 158 -1.77 1.46 -23.32
N ASP A 159 -2.68 0.51 -23.09
CA ASP A 159 -3.79 0.68 -22.15
C ASP A 159 -3.29 0.54 -20.70
N PHE A 160 -3.24 1.70 -20.03
CA PHE A 160 -2.78 1.77 -18.65
C PHE A 160 -3.65 0.94 -17.70
N SER A 161 -4.96 0.87 -17.93
CA SER A 161 -5.88 0.10 -17.07
C SER A 161 -5.60 -1.40 -17.15
N LEU A 162 -5.26 -1.91 -18.34
CA LEU A 162 -4.89 -3.33 -18.51
C LEU A 162 -3.53 -3.64 -17.86
N ALA A 163 -2.56 -2.72 -17.96
CA ALA A 163 -1.27 -2.86 -17.29
C ALA A 163 -1.43 -2.85 -15.75
N VAL A 164 -2.26 -1.96 -15.21
CA VAL A 164 -2.58 -1.91 -13.77
C VAL A 164 -3.33 -3.15 -13.31
N SER A 165 -4.26 -3.65 -14.11
CA SER A 165 -4.99 -4.90 -13.81
C SER A 165 -4.03 -6.09 -13.77
N THR A 166 -3.03 -6.11 -14.67
CA THR A 166 -1.96 -7.13 -14.67
C THR A 166 -1.15 -7.06 -13.39
N LEU A 167 -0.72 -5.87 -12.98
CA LEU A 167 -0.01 -5.66 -11.73
C LEU A 167 -0.82 -6.11 -10.51
N HIS A 168 -2.11 -5.75 -10.46
CA HIS A 168 -3.01 -6.14 -9.37
C HIS A 168 -3.10 -7.66 -9.24
N MET A 169 -3.35 -8.35 -10.36
CA MET A 169 -3.45 -9.81 -10.36
C MET A 169 -2.13 -10.50 -10.03
N ALA A 170 -1.00 -9.95 -10.48
CA ALA A 170 0.31 -10.48 -10.15
C ALA A 170 0.62 -10.37 -8.64
N LEU A 171 0.36 -9.21 -8.04
CA LEU A 171 0.50 -9.01 -6.59
C LEU A 171 -0.43 -9.94 -5.80
N LEU A 172 -1.69 -10.05 -6.19
CA LEU A 172 -2.68 -10.89 -5.53
C LEU A 172 -2.34 -12.39 -5.62
N ALA A 173 -1.68 -12.82 -6.70
CA ALA A 173 -1.22 -14.19 -6.89
C ALA A 173 0.07 -14.52 -6.14
N GLU A 174 0.87 -13.50 -5.80
CA GLU A 174 2.16 -13.67 -5.10
C GLU A 174 2.01 -13.54 -3.59
N ILE A 175 1.20 -12.59 -3.13
CA ILE A 175 1.16 -12.15 -1.74
C ILE A 175 -0.22 -12.43 -1.13
N GLU A 176 -0.27 -13.06 0.05
CA GLU A 176 -1.50 -13.14 0.83
C GLU A 176 -1.92 -11.73 1.28
N ASP A 177 -3.14 -11.31 0.91
CA ASP A 177 -3.66 -10.00 1.25
C ASP A 177 -3.90 -9.87 2.76
N SER A 178 -3.18 -8.96 3.41
CA SER A 178 -3.27 -8.78 4.87
C SER A 178 -4.62 -8.22 5.32
N HIS A 179 -5.32 -7.46 4.48
CA HIS A 179 -6.65 -6.96 4.81
C HIS A 179 -7.65 -8.11 4.88
N ILE A 180 -7.61 -9.03 3.91
CA ILE A 180 -8.44 -10.25 3.94
C ILE A 180 -8.04 -11.13 5.12
N ALA A 181 -6.73 -11.33 5.34
CA ALA A 181 -6.24 -12.16 6.43
C ALA A 181 -6.69 -11.65 7.81
N ARG A 182 -6.66 -10.34 8.03
CA ARG A 182 -7.13 -9.74 9.30
C ARG A 182 -8.63 -9.90 9.52
N LYS A 183 -9.43 -9.77 8.46
CA LYS A 183 -10.89 -9.74 8.57
C LYS A 183 -11.52 -11.11 8.53
N TYR A 184 -10.94 -12.03 7.76
CA TYR A 184 -11.54 -13.34 7.46
C TYR A 184 -10.62 -14.54 7.74
N GLY A 185 -9.41 -14.29 8.24
CA GLY A 185 -8.41 -15.32 8.52
C GLY A 185 -7.45 -15.59 7.35
N ARG A 186 -6.29 -16.17 7.68
CA ARG A 186 -5.22 -16.45 6.69
C ARG A 186 -5.67 -17.44 5.61
N ASP A 187 -6.53 -18.39 5.96
CA ASP A 187 -7.05 -19.38 4.99
C ASP A 187 -7.85 -18.72 3.88
N ALA A 188 -8.66 -17.69 4.19
CA ALA A 188 -9.38 -16.93 3.19
C ALA A 188 -8.41 -16.16 2.26
N ALA A 189 -7.39 -15.51 2.83
CA ALA A 189 -6.38 -14.81 2.04
C ALA A 189 -5.60 -15.76 1.13
N ARG A 190 -5.23 -16.95 1.63
CA ARG A 190 -4.57 -18.00 0.85
C ARG A 190 -5.44 -18.47 -0.31
N GLN A 191 -6.72 -18.76 -0.08
CA GLN A 191 -7.66 -19.18 -1.13
C GLN A 191 -7.80 -18.12 -2.23
N VAL A 192 -7.86 -16.85 -1.87
CA VAL A 192 -7.90 -15.74 -2.86
C VAL A 192 -6.61 -15.73 -3.69
N ARG A 193 -5.45 -15.87 -3.05
CA ARG A 193 -4.15 -15.96 -3.75
C ARG A 193 -4.11 -17.15 -4.71
N GLU A 194 -4.47 -18.34 -4.24
CA GLU A 194 -4.49 -19.57 -5.05
C GLU A 194 -5.43 -19.41 -6.26
N ARG A 195 -6.61 -18.80 -6.05
CA ARG A 195 -7.53 -18.53 -7.15
C ARG A 195 -6.97 -17.53 -8.16
N ALA A 196 -6.25 -16.49 -7.71
CA ALA A 196 -5.55 -15.59 -8.62
C ALA A 196 -4.44 -16.31 -9.42
N GLN A 197 -3.75 -17.30 -8.82
CA GLN A 197 -2.77 -18.15 -9.49
C GLN A 197 -3.41 -19.06 -10.56
N GLU A 198 -4.57 -19.67 -10.29
CA GLU A 198 -5.32 -20.47 -11.24
C GLU A 198 -5.75 -19.66 -12.48
N LEU A 199 -6.04 -18.37 -12.30
CA LEU A 199 -6.39 -17.44 -13.37
C LEU A 199 -5.19 -16.90 -14.15
N ARG A 200 -3.98 -17.44 -13.93
CA ARG A 200 -2.74 -16.91 -14.51
C ARG A 200 -2.76 -16.76 -16.03
N SER A 201 -3.42 -17.66 -16.75
CA SER A 201 -3.56 -17.57 -18.22
C SER A 201 -4.36 -16.35 -18.70
N HIS A 202 -5.16 -15.72 -17.82
CA HIS A 202 -5.97 -14.56 -18.14
C HIS A 202 -5.26 -13.22 -17.85
N TRP A 203 -4.16 -13.23 -17.09
CA TRP A 203 -3.45 -12.00 -16.74
C TRP A 203 -1.96 -12.03 -17.10
N ARG A 204 -1.41 -13.15 -17.57
CA ARG A 204 -0.04 -13.24 -18.08
C ARG A 204 -0.01 -13.50 -19.59
N PRO A 205 0.94 -12.89 -20.32
CA PRO A 205 1.92 -11.89 -19.86
C PRO A 205 1.33 -10.53 -19.52
N VAL A 206 0.16 -10.20 -20.08
CA VAL A 206 -0.60 -8.98 -19.82
C VAL A 206 -2.10 -9.24 -19.95
N VAL A 207 -2.92 -8.55 -19.17
CA VAL A 207 -4.37 -8.55 -19.31
C VAL A 207 -4.76 -7.97 -20.67
N THR A 208 -5.68 -8.66 -21.38
CA THR A 208 -6.25 -8.22 -22.64
C THR A 208 -7.73 -7.82 -22.45
N PRO A 209 -8.36 -7.05 -23.36
CA PRO A 209 -9.78 -6.75 -23.25
C PRO A 209 -10.65 -8.02 -23.11
N LYS A 210 -10.28 -9.11 -23.83
CA LYS A 210 -10.98 -10.38 -23.74
C LYS A 210 -10.80 -11.07 -22.38
N SER A 211 -9.58 -11.14 -21.86
CA SER A 211 -9.31 -11.78 -20.59
C SER A 211 -9.80 -10.95 -19.39
N PHE A 212 -9.94 -9.64 -19.56
CA PHE A 212 -10.47 -8.74 -18.54
C PHE A 212 -11.89 -9.11 -18.09
N GLU A 213 -12.74 -9.62 -18.99
CA GLU A 213 -14.08 -10.06 -18.63
C GLU A 213 -14.06 -11.24 -17.64
N HIS A 214 -13.13 -12.19 -17.79
CA HIS A 214 -12.96 -13.28 -16.81
C HIS A 214 -12.48 -12.78 -15.44
N LEU A 215 -11.66 -11.74 -15.43
CA LEU A 215 -11.20 -11.12 -14.18
C LEU A 215 -12.32 -10.34 -13.48
N LYS A 216 -13.27 -9.76 -14.23
CA LYS A 216 -14.48 -9.15 -13.66
C LYS A 216 -15.37 -10.19 -12.96
N GLU A 217 -15.49 -11.40 -13.51
CA GLU A 217 -16.21 -12.48 -12.85
C GLU A 217 -15.56 -12.85 -11.50
N PHE A 218 -14.25 -12.89 -11.46
CA PHE A 218 -13.51 -13.10 -10.21
C PHE A 218 -13.73 -11.97 -9.20
N ASP A 219 -13.63 -10.72 -9.63
CA ASP A 219 -13.91 -9.54 -8.81
C ASP A 219 -15.35 -9.55 -8.26
N THR A 220 -16.32 -9.92 -9.09
CA THR A 220 -17.72 -10.06 -8.66
C THR A 220 -17.87 -11.10 -7.55
N LYS A 221 -17.22 -12.26 -7.67
CA LYS A 221 -17.23 -13.29 -6.63
C LYS A 221 -16.59 -12.83 -5.33
N LEU A 222 -15.47 -12.10 -5.41
CA LEU A 222 -14.85 -11.52 -4.23
C LEU A 222 -15.79 -10.52 -3.53
N LYS A 223 -16.48 -9.68 -4.29
CA LYS A 223 -17.47 -8.72 -3.77
C LYS A 223 -18.67 -9.41 -3.13
N GLU A 224 -19.21 -10.45 -3.72
CA GLU A 224 -20.30 -11.27 -3.16
C GLU A 224 -19.90 -11.90 -1.82
N LEU A 225 -18.67 -12.34 -1.69
CA LEU A 225 -18.10 -12.90 -0.45
C LEU A 225 -17.66 -11.82 0.55
N GLY A 226 -17.74 -10.54 0.19
CA GLY A 226 -17.25 -9.41 1.01
C GLY A 226 -15.72 -9.35 1.11
N LEU A 227 -15.00 -10.16 0.31
CA LEU A 227 -13.54 -10.21 0.29
C LEU A 227 -13.00 -9.02 -0.51
N ASN A 228 -12.27 -8.14 0.16
CA ASN A 228 -11.67 -6.96 -0.46
C ASN A 228 -10.14 -7.05 -0.34
N PRO A 229 -9.39 -7.22 -1.45
CA PRO A 229 -7.93 -7.24 -1.44
C PRO A 229 -7.35 -5.83 -1.29
N GLY A 230 -7.64 -5.19 -0.14
CA GLY A 230 -7.31 -3.80 0.13
C GLY A 230 -5.80 -3.56 0.20
N THR A 231 -5.06 -4.45 0.85
CA THR A 231 -3.58 -4.32 0.92
C THR A 231 -2.96 -4.45 -0.47
N THR A 232 -3.47 -5.35 -1.31
CA THR A 232 -3.01 -5.48 -2.71
C THR A 232 -3.26 -4.18 -3.49
N ALA A 233 -4.43 -3.56 -3.33
CA ALA A 233 -4.74 -2.28 -3.96
C ALA A 233 -3.81 -1.15 -3.48
N ASP A 234 -3.49 -1.10 -2.18
CA ASP A 234 -2.53 -0.14 -1.61
C ASP A 234 -1.15 -0.28 -2.27
N PHE A 235 -0.67 -1.52 -2.45
CA PHE A 235 0.61 -1.80 -3.13
C PHE A 235 0.58 -1.43 -4.62
N VAL A 236 -0.53 -1.62 -5.31
CA VAL A 236 -0.69 -1.17 -6.72
C VAL A 236 -0.49 0.33 -6.82
N VAL A 237 -1.18 1.11 -5.98
CA VAL A 237 -1.06 2.57 -5.97
C VAL A 237 0.37 3.00 -5.61
N ALA A 238 0.96 2.41 -4.57
CA ALA A 238 2.32 2.72 -4.16
C ALA A 238 3.37 2.36 -5.23
N THR A 239 3.14 1.29 -6.00
CA THR A 239 4.01 0.90 -7.12
C THR A 239 3.96 1.93 -8.25
N ILE A 240 2.75 2.36 -8.64
CA ILE A 240 2.57 3.41 -9.66
C ILE A 240 3.25 4.70 -9.19
N PHE A 241 3.03 5.11 -7.95
CA PHE A 241 3.64 6.29 -7.34
C PHE A 241 5.17 6.19 -7.34
N CYS A 242 5.72 5.05 -6.94
CA CYS A 242 7.17 4.78 -6.97
C CYS A 242 7.75 4.88 -8.39
N GLY A 243 7.05 4.35 -9.39
CA GLY A 243 7.42 4.45 -10.80
C GLY A 243 7.48 5.91 -11.28
N LEU A 244 6.49 6.73 -10.92
CA LEU A 244 6.45 8.15 -11.24
C LEU A 244 7.59 8.94 -10.58
N LEU A 245 7.92 8.62 -9.32
CA LEU A 245 9.04 9.24 -8.61
C LEU A 245 10.40 8.86 -9.23
N SER A 246 10.53 7.61 -9.68
CA SER A 246 11.77 7.09 -10.28
C SER A 246 12.00 7.60 -11.71
N GLY A 247 10.94 7.87 -12.47
CA GLY A 247 10.99 8.41 -13.83
C GLY A 247 11.28 9.91 -13.93
N ARG A 248 11.22 10.66 -12.82
CA ARG A 248 11.62 12.06 -12.79
C ARG A 248 13.14 12.14 -12.88
N LYS A 249 13.67 12.39 -14.10
CA LYS A 249 15.05 12.87 -14.25
C LYS A 249 15.17 14.13 -13.40
N GLN A 250 16.13 14.14 -12.48
CA GLN A 250 16.54 15.36 -11.79
C GLN A 250 16.98 16.35 -12.87
N THR A 251 16.14 17.33 -13.17
CA THR A 251 16.50 18.52 -13.96
C THR A 251 17.16 19.53 -13.07
#